data_f3c60f44ac4d3c0fd1d2446f73511813
#
_entry.id   f3c60f44ac4d3c0fd1d2446f73511813
#
_cell.length_a   1.000
_cell.length_b   1.000
_cell.length_c   1.000
_cell.angle_alpha   90.00
_cell.angle_beta   90.00
_cell.angle_gamma   90.00
#
_symmetry.space_group_name_H-M   'P 1'
#
loop_
_entity.id
_entity.type
_entity.pdbx_description
1 polymer ?
#
loop_
_entity_poly.entity_id
_entity_poly.type
_entity_poly.pdbx_seq_one_letter_code
_entity_poly.pdbx_strand_id
1 'polypeptide(L)'
;MAVRGFFYNATDLNDKEHMYNGQDMNEDKAPFYKEGVAYGHLQVTAAGGMEVTVDGGTRTGYAYINLHTIHNTAPLNLTLSQASGTLPRIDRIVL
;
A
#
# COMPACT_ATOMS: atom_id res chain seq x y z
N MET A 1 2.28 31.91 -1.50
CA MET A 1 0.92 31.52 -1.16
C MET A 1 0.88 30.05 -0.79
N ALA A 2 0.13 29.71 0.25
CA ALA A 2 0.11 28.35 0.79
C ALA A 2 -0.91 27.42 0.12
N VAL A 3 -1.71 27.92 -0.78
CA VAL A 3 -2.76 27.15 -1.47
C VAL A 3 -2.20 26.55 -2.76
N ARG A 4 -2.39 25.24 -2.94
CA ARG A 4 -2.00 24.55 -4.17
C ARG A 4 -3.21 23.86 -4.79
N GLY A 5 -3.29 23.91 -6.12
CA GLY A 5 -4.26 23.15 -6.90
C GLY A 5 -3.53 22.26 -7.89
N PHE A 6 -4.16 21.13 -8.27
CA PHE A 6 -3.58 20.16 -9.20
C PHE A 6 -4.41 20.14 -10.48
N PHE A 7 -3.97 20.89 -11.46
CA PHE A 7 -4.65 21.08 -12.74
C PHE A 7 -3.76 20.51 -13.85
N TYR A 8 -4.06 19.29 -14.30
CA TYR A 8 -3.13 18.43 -15.01
C TYR A 8 -2.94 18.70 -16.51
N ASN A 9 -3.53 19.75 -17.08
CA ASN A 9 -3.42 20.00 -18.51
C ASN A 9 -2.38 21.06 -18.83
N ALA A 10 -1.11 20.67 -18.90
CA ALA A 10 -0.07 21.56 -19.36
C ALA A 10 -0.23 21.86 -20.87
N THR A 11 -0.08 23.11 -21.25
CA THR A 11 -0.22 23.52 -22.66
C THR A 11 1.04 23.24 -23.46
N ASP A 12 2.22 23.32 -22.82
CA ASP A 12 3.51 23.03 -23.45
C ASP A 12 4.58 22.83 -22.37
N LEU A 13 5.83 22.65 -22.77
CA LEU A 13 6.94 22.43 -21.86
C LEU A 13 7.29 23.63 -20.98
N ASN A 14 6.76 24.82 -21.29
CA ASN A 14 6.98 26.02 -20.51
C ASN A 14 5.86 26.29 -19.51
N ASP A 15 4.79 25.51 -19.55
CA ASP A 15 3.65 25.66 -18.64
C ASP A 15 3.95 24.96 -17.32
N LYS A 16 4.79 25.60 -16.50
CA LYS A 16 5.23 25.04 -15.22
C LYS A 16 4.10 24.89 -14.20
N GLU A 17 3.03 25.64 -14.33
CA GLU A 17 1.89 25.59 -13.40
C GLU A 17 1.10 24.29 -13.52
N HIS A 18 1.15 23.63 -14.70
CA HIS A 18 0.43 22.40 -14.97
C HIS A 18 1.34 21.20 -15.18
N MET A 19 2.62 21.33 -14.78
CA MET A 19 3.60 20.23 -14.84
C MET A 19 3.84 19.71 -13.43
N TYR A 20 3.60 18.42 -13.23
CA TYR A 20 3.66 17.79 -11.90
C TYR A 20 4.62 16.60 -11.90
N ASN A 21 5.33 16.43 -10.79
CA ASN A 21 6.18 15.26 -10.56
C ASN A 21 5.46 14.21 -9.72
N GLY A 22 6.16 13.13 -9.37
CA GLY A 22 5.57 12.05 -8.57
C GLY A 22 5.12 12.49 -7.18
N GLN A 23 5.84 13.42 -6.56
CA GLN A 23 5.47 13.95 -5.24
C GLN A 23 4.18 14.76 -5.31
N ASP A 24 4.00 15.53 -6.39
CA ASP A 24 2.75 16.27 -6.61
C ASP A 24 1.57 15.32 -6.75
N MET A 25 1.75 14.22 -7.48
CA MET A 25 0.72 13.19 -7.63
C MET A 25 0.35 12.56 -6.29
N ASN A 26 1.36 12.30 -5.46
CA ASN A 26 1.14 11.73 -4.13
C ASN A 26 0.40 12.71 -3.22
N GLU A 27 0.75 14.00 -3.29
CA GLU A 27 0.07 15.04 -2.51
C GLU A 27 -1.40 15.17 -2.90
N ASP A 28 -1.70 15.07 -4.19
CA ASP A 28 -3.09 15.12 -4.68
C ASP A 28 -3.93 13.96 -4.13
N LYS A 29 -3.33 12.78 -3.98
CA LYS A 29 -4.02 11.60 -3.45
C LYS A 29 -4.18 11.60 -1.94
N ALA A 30 -3.30 12.30 -1.21
CA ALA A 30 -3.21 12.19 0.24
C ALA A 30 -4.54 12.43 0.99
N PRO A 31 -5.38 13.40 0.62
CA PRO A 31 -6.63 13.62 1.36
C PRO A 31 -7.67 12.52 1.16
N PHE A 32 -7.51 11.68 0.13
CA PHE A 32 -8.50 10.66 -0.22
C PHE A 32 -8.11 9.26 0.23
N TYR A 33 -6.84 9.04 0.57
CA TYR A 33 -6.32 7.72 0.93
C TYR A 33 -5.77 7.72 2.35
N LYS A 34 -6.29 6.84 3.17
CA LYS A 34 -5.84 6.65 4.53
C LYS A 34 -4.66 5.68 4.54
N GLU A 35 -3.64 5.96 5.34
CA GLU A 35 -2.53 5.03 5.52
C GLU A 35 -2.98 3.69 6.06
N GLY A 36 -2.38 2.63 5.54
CA GLY A 36 -2.65 1.27 5.91
C GLY A 36 -3.12 0.43 4.74
N VAL A 37 -3.61 -0.73 5.05
CA VAL A 37 -4.16 -1.65 4.07
C VAL A 37 -5.52 -1.15 3.59
N ALA A 38 -5.75 -1.18 2.28
CA ALA A 38 -7.06 -0.86 1.73
C ALA A 38 -8.10 -1.87 2.24
N TYR A 39 -9.35 -1.42 2.41
CA TYR A 39 -10.38 -2.27 2.97
C TYR A 39 -10.57 -3.56 2.19
N GLY A 40 -10.45 -4.69 2.87
CA GLY A 40 -10.57 -6.01 2.25
C GLY A 40 -9.35 -6.47 1.47
N HIS A 41 -8.28 -5.68 1.43
CA HIS A 41 -7.04 -6.04 0.72
C HIS A 41 -6.02 -6.70 1.64
N LEU A 42 -5.06 -7.40 1.05
CA LEU A 42 -3.91 -8.00 1.75
C LEU A 42 -4.33 -8.86 2.96
N GLN A 43 -5.42 -9.59 2.83
CA GLN A 43 -5.91 -10.44 3.91
C GLN A 43 -4.95 -11.59 4.17
N VAL A 44 -4.75 -11.90 5.43
CA VAL A 44 -3.88 -13.00 5.86
C VAL A 44 -4.75 -14.19 6.21
N THR A 45 -4.47 -15.33 5.57
CA THR A 45 -5.20 -16.57 5.79
C THR A 45 -4.23 -17.70 6.08
N ALA A 46 -4.69 -18.69 6.84
CA ALA A 46 -3.90 -19.88 7.09
C ALA A 46 -3.75 -20.72 5.82
N ALA A 47 -2.52 -21.13 5.53
CA ALA A 47 -2.21 -21.97 4.35
C ALA A 47 -1.90 -23.42 4.72
N GLY A 48 -2.00 -23.76 6.02
CA GLY A 48 -1.68 -25.09 6.55
C GLY A 48 -0.31 -25.14 7.19
N GLY A 49 -0.17 -25.95 8.24
CA GLY A 49 1.08 -26.04 9.00
C GLY A 49 1.50 -24.69 9.56
N MET A 50 2.75 -24.33 9.33
CA MET A 50 3.34 -23.06 9.80
C MET A 50 3.39 -22.03 8.68
N GLU A 51 2.47 -22.07 7.74
CA GLU A 51 2.42 -21.13 6.63
C GLU A 51 1.15 -20.28 6.67
N VAL A 52 1.30 -19.04 6.23
CA VAL A 52 0.18 -18.13 5.99
C VAL A 52 0.29 -17.56 4.58
N THR A 53 -0.85 -17.20 4.01
CA THR A 53 -0.92 -16.54 2.71
C THR A 53 -1.38 -15.11 2.89
N VAL A 54 -0.62 -14.17 2.34
CA VAL A 54 -1.04 -12.77 2.21
C VAL A 54 -1.65 -12.59 0.83
N ASP A 55 -2.90 -12.17 0.79
CA ASP A 55 -3.62 -11.99 -0.47
C ASP A 55 -2.96 -10.92 -1.34
N GLY A 56 -3.16 -11.02 -2.63
CA GLY A 56 -2.60 -10.09 -3.59
C GLY A 56 -3.34 -10.18 -4.91
N GLY A 57 -3.02 -9.24 -5.80
CA GLY A 57 -3.65 -9.18 -7.11
C GLY A 57 -4.21 -7.79 -7.40
N THR A 58 -4.87 -7.65 -8.53
CA THR A 58 -5.32 -6.35 -9.03
C THR A 58 -6.38 -5.69 -8.14
N ARG A 59 -7.19 -6.49 -7.43
CA ARG A 59 -8.32 -5.99 -6.64
C ARG A 59 -8.17 -6.22 -5.14
N THR A 60 -7.12 -6.88 -4.70
CA THR A 60 -6.98 -7.31 -3.30
C THR A 60 -5.59 -7.09 -2.73
N GLY A 61 -4.71 -6.42 -3.46
CA GLY A 61 -3.30 -6.34 -3.11
C GLY A 61 -2.77 -4.95 -2.76
N TYR A 62 -3.60 -3.99 -2.36
CA TYR A 62 -3.15 -2.61 -2.20
C TYR A 62 -3.06 -2.16 -0.76
N ALA A 63 -2.02 -1.38 -0.48
CA ALA A 63 -1.85 -0.61 0.74
C ALA A 63 -1.31 0.78 0.39
N TYR A 64 -1.50 1.73 1.30
CA TYR A 64 -1.04 3.11 1.11
C TYR A 64 -0.20 3.52 2.32
N ILE A 65 1.06 3.83 2.08
CA ILE A 65 2.02 4.13 3.15
C ILE A 65 2.88 5.31 2.75
N ASN A 66 2.96 6.31 3.61
CA ASN A 66 3.85 7.45 3.46
C ASN A 66 3.78 8.07 2.05
N LEU A 67 2.54 8.37 1.60
CA LEU A 67 2.25 8.95 0.30
C LEU A 67 2.58 8.02 -0.89
N HIS A 68 2.80 6.73 -0.65
CA HIS A 68 3.10 5.75 -1.69
C HIS A 68 2.06 4.64 -1.69
N THR A 69 1.69 4.20 -2.88
CA THR A 69 0.86 3.01 -3.05
C THR A 69 1.75 1.78 -3.14
N ILE A 70 1.45 0.79 -2.33
CA ILE A 70 2.12 -0.51 -2.34
C ILE A 70 1.16 -1.51 -2.98
N HIS A 71 1.65 -2.27 -3.94
CA HIS A 71 0.84 -3.27 -4.64
C HIS A 71 1.50 -4.64 -4.59
N ASN A 72 0.87 -5.56 -3.88
CA ASN A 72 1.23 -6.97 -3.94
C ASN A 72 0.49 -7.59 -5.13
N THR A 73 1.21 -7.95 -6.18
CA THR A 73 0.62 -8.35 -7.46
C THR A 73 0.08 -9.77 -7.48
N ALA A 74 0.46 -10.60 -6.52
CA ALA A 74 0.00 -11.98 -6.43
C ALA A 74 0.06 -12.46 -4.97
N PRO A 75 -0.73 -13.46 -4.59
CA PRO A 75 -0.66 -14.00 -3.23
C PRO A 75 0.75 -14.43 -2.85
N LEU A 76 1.14 -14.13 -1.62
CA LEU A 76 2.48 -14.43 -1.09
C LEU A 76 2.35 -15.38 0.08
N ASN A 77 3.08 -16.50 0.02
CA ASN A 77 3.15 -17.45 1.13
C ASN A 77 4.34 -17.13 2.02
N LEU A 78 4.09 -17.09 3.32
CA LEU A 78 5.12 -16.85 4.32
C LEU A 78 5.15 -18.02 5.31
N THR A 79 6.37 -18.45 5.63
CA THR A 79 6.57 -19.52 6.60
C THR A 79 6.88 -18.92 7.97
N LEU A 80 6.14 -19.35 8.99
CA LEU A 80 6.34 -18.90 10.36
C LEU A 80 7.29 -19.86 11.07
N SER A 81 8.09 -19.33 11.99
CA SER A 81 8.91 -20.18 12.87
C SER A 81 8.01 -20.92 13.87
N GLN A 82 8.46 -22.10 14.33
CA GLN A 82 7.71 -22.89 15.28
C GLN A 82 7.48 -22.13 16.58
N ALA A 83 6.22 -22.15 17.07
CA ALA A 83 5.87 -21.50 18.32
C ALA A 83 6.41 -22.29 19.52
N SER A 84 6.64 -21.58 20.65
CA SER A 84 6.90 -22.21 21.94
C SER A 84 5.68 -23.02 22.37
N GLY A 85 5.89 -24.17 22.95
CA GLY A 85 4.80 -24.98 23.53
C GLY A 85 4.22 -24.42 24.81
N THR A 86 4.85 -23.40 25.40
CA THR A 86 4.49 -22.87 26.73
C THR A 86 4.10 -21.40 26.72
N LEU A 87 4.53 -20.63 25.71
CA LEU A 87 4.30 -19.19 25.67
C LEU A 87 3.47 -18.81 24.43
N PRO A 88 2.45 -17.98 24.60
CA PRO A 88 1.70 -17.46 23.46
C PRO A 88 2.55 -16.48 22.63
N ARG A 89 2.20 -16.33 21.36
CA ARG A 89 2.92 -15.46 20.44
C ARG A 89 1.95 -14.76 19.49
N ILE A 90 2.23 -13.50 19.20
CA ILE A 90 1.54 -12.74 18.18
C ILE A 90 2.56 -12.33 17.13
N ASP A 91 2.30 -12.68 15.89
CA ASP A 91 3.17 -12.32 14.76
C ASP A 91 2.51 -11.22 13.93
N ARG A 92 3.34 -10.34 13.37
CA ARG A 92 2.89 -9.27 12.49
C ARG A 92 3.61 -9.38 11.16
N ILE A 93 2.89 -9.09 10.09
CA ILE A 93 3.46 -8.94 8.76
C ILE A 93 3.54 -7.46 8.46
N VAL A 94 4.74 -6.96 8.16
CA VAL A 94 5.00 -5.54 7.99
C VAL A 94 5.40 -5.26 6.55
N LEU A 95 4.87 -4.18 6.01
CA LEU A 95 5.20 -3.69 4.67
C LEU A 95 6.37 -2.68 4.70
#